data_20b1e7a5749ce7f68b4b6ca0f9ddd85d
#
_entry.id   20b1e7a5749ce7f68b4b6ca0f9ddd85d
#
_cell.length_a   1.000
_cell.length_b   1.000
_cell.length_c   1.000
_cell.angle_alpha   90.00
_cell.angle_beta   90.00
_cell.angle_gamma   90.00
#
_symmetry.space_group_name_H-M   'P 1'
#
loop_
_entity.id
_entity.type
_entity.pdbx_description
1 polymer ?
#
loop_
_entity_poly.entity_id
_entity_poly.type
_entity_poly.pdbx_seq_one_letter_code
_entity_poly.pdbx_strand_id
1 'polypeptide(L)'
;MSKKILIYTEGKSDRNFLGWYLSFLKYKDHFDIFDIEGKDKLISDEFLEKINKILKNKHQTYKQVCIIFDADKKESQESDAGFDNKLEHICKELKEKRIDFPREQIFLFPNNQDDGDLETLLLEIAKHEKFINCFESYLDCIKKKEHYKPIKNIRKNMLYAYLEALGLEKFFQYTWDTKKKNIKKSLSLTIKMEMGLR
;
A
#
# COMPACT_ATOMS: atom_id res chain seq x y z
N MET A 1 28.07 -8.08 -3.94
CA MET A 1 26.79 -7.79 -3.26
C MET A 1 25.66 -8.13 -4.19
N SER A 2 24.62 -8.82 -3.74
CA SER A 2 23.42 -9.06 -4.57
C SER A 2 22.73 -7.72 -4.85
N LYS A 3 22.32 -7.48 -6.10
CA LYS A 3 21.57 -6.29 -6.47
C LYS A 3 20.20 -6.33 -5.76
N LYS A 4 19.76 -5.19 -5.27
CA LYS A 4 18.47 -5.04 -4.57
C LYS A 4 17.29 -4.85 -5.53
N ILE A 5 16.07 -4.97 -4.98
CA ILE A 5 14.83 -4.55 -5.61
C ILE A 5 14.51 -3.13 -5.12
N LEU A 6 14.16 -2.25 -6.03
CA LEU A 6 13.63 -0.93 -5.69
C LEU A 6 12.11 -0.98 -5.76
N ILE A 7 11.44 -0.57 -4.68
CA ILE A 7 9.98 -0.55 -4.60
C ILE A 7 9.53 0.89 -4.44
N TYR A 8 8.57 1.30 -5.25
CA TYR A 8 7.85 2.55 -5.10
C TYR A 8 6.41 2.29 -4.66
N THR A 9 5.97 2.99 -3.63
CA THR A 9 4.58 2.97 -3.14
C THR A 9 3.93 4.33 -3.31
N GLU A 10 2.61 4.37 -3.29
CA GLU A 10 1.87 5.62 -3.40
C GLU A 10 2.06 6.49 -2.17
N GLY A 11 1.86 5.93 -0.99
CA GLY A 11 1.86 6.65 0.27
C GLY A 11 2.79 6.08 1.35
N LYS A 12 2.88 6.83 2.44
CA LYS A 12 3.69 6.46 3.61
C LYS A 12 3.16 5.21 4.32
N SER A 13 1.84 5.00 4.32
CA SER A 13 1.21 3.82 4.94
C SER A 13 1.68 2.55 4.26
N ASP A 14 1.64 2.52 2.93
CA ASP A 14 2.03 1.37 2.11
C ASP A 14 3.52 1.08 2.26
N ARG A 15 4.36 2.14 2.20
CA ARG A 15 5.80 2.02 2.46
C ARG A 15 6.08 1.41 3.83
N ASN A 16 5.40 1.87 4.87
CA ASN A 16 5.60 1.40 6.23
C ASN A 16 5.17 -0.07 6.36
N PHE A 17 4.00 -0.41 5.82
CA PHE A 17 3.49 -1.78 5.81
C PHE A 17 4.44 -2.73 5.07
N LEU A 18 4.79 -2.41 3.83
CA LEU A 18 5.66 -3.26 3.03
C LEU A 18 7.07 -3.37 3.61
N GLY A 19 7.63 -2.27 4.11
CA GLY A 19 8.93 -2.28 4.77
C GLY A 19 8.94 -3.21 5.99
N TRP A 20 7.88 -3.12 6.80
CA TRP A 20 7.69 -4.02 7.92
C TRP A 20 7.50 -5.48 7.46
N TYR A 21 6.59 -5.74 6.54
CA TYR A 21 6.23 -7.09 6.09
C TYR A 21 7.41 -7.81 5.44
N LEU A 22 8.11 -7.15 4.53
CA LEU A 22 9.30 -7.72 3.88
C LEU A 22 10.46 -7.94 4.88
N SER A 23 10.58 -7.09 5.88
CA SER A 23 11.57 -7.31 6.95
C SER A 23 11.22 -8.48 7.84
N PHE A 24 9.93 -8.66 8.12
CA PHE A 24 9.40 -9.82 8.83
C PHE A 24 9.73 -11.12 8.06
N LEU A 25 9.57 -11.12 6.74
CA LEU A 25 9.96 -12.21 5.86
C LEU A 25 11.49 -12.36 5.68
N LYS A 26 12.30 -11.61 6.45
CA LYS A 26 13.77 -11.59 6.41
C LYS A 26 14.39 -11.08 5.11
N TYR A 27 13.65 -10.33 4.30
CA TYR A 27 14.14 -9.73 3.05
C TYR A 27 14.70 -8.32 3.21
N LYS A 28 14.86 -7.77 4.43
CA LYS A 28 15.19 -6.36 4.68
C LYS A 28 16.43 -5.85 3.92
N ASP A 29 17.40 -6.72 3.63
CA ASP A 29 18.62 -6.35 2.93
C ASP A 29 18.53 -6.47 1.40
N HIS A 30 17.41 -7.00 0.90
CA HIS A 30 17.18 -7.29 -0.51
C HIS A 30 16.36 -6.23 -1.22
N PHE A 31 15.84 -5.21 -0.51
CA PHE A 31 15.03 -4.15 -1.09
C PHE A 31 15.36 -2.77 -0.51
N ASP A 32 15.06 -1.75 -1.28
CA ASP A 32 14.88 -0.39 -0.82
C ASP A 32 13.47 0.07 -1.24
N ILE A 33 12.76 0.77 -0.36
CA ILE A 33 11.37 1.16 -0.59
C ILE A 33 11.17 2.64 -0.31
N PHE A 34 10.48 3.33 -1.21
CA PHE A 34 10.17 4.76 -1.13
C PHE A 34 8.71 5.01 -1.48
N ASP A 35 8.09 5.98 -0.83
CA ASP A 35 6.82 6.54 -1.26
C ASP A 35 7.04 7.72 -2.21
N ILE A 36 6.08 7.92 -3.11
CA ILE A 36 6.11 9.04 -4.06
C ILE A 36 5.41 10.29 -3.54
N GLU A 37 4.97 10.26 -2.27
CA GLU A 37 4.31 11.37 -1.55
C GLU A 37 2.99 11.86 -2.17
N GLY A 38 2.16 10.94 -2.66
CA GLY A 38 0.79 11.19 -3.08
C GLY A 38 0.49 10.98 -4.55
N LYS A 39 -0.79 10.86 -4.83
CA LYS A 39 -1.37 10.46 -6.12
C LYS A 39 -0.97 11.37 -7.28
N ASP A 40 -0.97 12.68 -7.06
CA ASP A 40 -0.64 13.66 -8.10
C ASP A 40 0.80 13.55 -8.62
N LYS A 41 1.67 12.84 -7.88
CA LYS A 41 3.06 12.60 -8.25
C LYS A 41 3.28 11.25 -8.93
N LEU A 42 2.25 10.40 -8.95
CA LEU A 42 2.33 9.02 -9.45
C LEU A 42 2.82 8.95 -10.88
N ILE A 43 2.44 9.93 -11.67
CA ILE A 43 2.70 10.01 -13.11
C ILE A 43 3.38 11.34 -13.43
N SER A 44 3.96 12.00 -12.42
CA SER A 44 4.73 13.21 -12.67
C SER A 44 5.92 12.90 -13.56
N ASP A 45 6.22 13.83 -14.45
CA ASP A 45 7.41 13.73 -15.32
C ASP A 45 8.67 13.45 -14.52
N GLU A 46 8.80 14.05 -13.34
CA GLU A 46 9.93 13.84 -12.44
C GLU A 46 10.08 12.39 -11.98
N PHE A 47 8.96 11.75 -11.61
CA PHE A 47 8.96 10.34 -11.17
C PHE A 47 9.30 9.39 -12.33
N LEU A 48 8.67 9.60 -13.48
CA LEU A 48 8.90 8.79 -14.67
C LEU A 48 10.34 8.93 -15.19
N GLU A 49 10.90 10.14 -15.22
CA GLU A 49 12.31 10.36 -15.54
C GLU A 49 13.25 9.65 -14.56
N LYS A 50 12.92 9.63 -13.27
CA LYS A 50 13.70 8.94 -12.24
C LYS A 50 13.73 7.44 -12.48
N ILE A 51 12.57 6.83 -12.76
CA ILE A 51 12.49 5.42 -13.14
C ILE A 51 13.35 5.15 -14.38
N ASN A 52 13.19 5.96 -15.42
CA ASN A 52 13.92 5.79 -16.69
C ASN A 52 15.43 5.87 -16.50
N LYS A 53 15.92 6.82 -15.69
CA LYS A 53 17.35 6.93 -15.33
C LYS A 53 17.85 5.68 -14.61
N ILE A 54 17.04 5.12 -13.69
CA ILE A 54 17.42 3.90 -12.95
C ILE A 54 17.48 2.71 -13.90
N LEU A 55 16.49 2.52 -14.77
CA LEU A 55 16.44 1.40 -15.71
C LEU A 55 17.56 1.44 -16.76
N LYS A 56 17.94 2.62 -17.22
CA LYS A 56 19.01 2.82 -18.22
C LYS A 56 20.43 2.77 -17.64
N ASN A 57 20.59 2.80 -16.33
CA ASN A 57 21.92 2.80 -15.72
C ASN A 57 22.58 1.43 -15.83
N LYS A 58 23.64 1.32 -16.63
CA LYS A 58 24.43 0.08 -16.82
C LYS A 58 25.11 -0.43 -15.52
N HIS A 59 25.36 0.45 -14.57
CA HIS A 59 25.92 0.12 -13.25
C HIS A 59 24.81 -0.01 -12.20
N GLN A 60 23.72 -0.69 -12.55
CA GLN A 60 22.51 -0.77 -11.75
C GLN A 60 22.79 -1.22 -10.29
N THR A 61 22.41 -0.35 -9.35
CA THR A 61 22.33 -0.70 -7.92
C THR A 61 21.19 -1.69 -7.68
N TYR A 62 20.13 -1.58 -8.50
CA TYR A 62 18.94 -2.41 -8.40
C TYR A 62 18.85 -3.38 -9.58
N LYS A 63 18.42 -4.60 -9.31
CA LYS A 63 18.15 -5.61 -10.35
C LYS A 63 16.76 -5.45 -10.98
N GLN A 64 15.85 -4.80 -10.24
CA GLN A 64 14.44 -4.67 -10.58
C GLN A 64 13.85 -3.44 -9.90
N VAL A 65 12.89 -2.80 -10.56
CA VAL A 65 12.04 -1.74 -10.00
C VAL A 65 10.62 -2.30 -9.95
N CYS A 66 9.92 -2.11 -8.83
CA CYS A 66 8.52 -2.48 -8.69
C CYS A 66 7.70 -1.25 -8.31
N ILE A 67 6.49 -1.16 -8.85
CA ILE A 67 5.47 -0.17 -8.50
C ILE A 67 4.38 -0.91 -7.73
N ILE A 68 4.07 -0.46 -6.51
CA ILE A 68 3.03 -1.06 -5.66
C ILE A 68 2.12 0.05 -5.17
N PHE A 69 0.90 0.13 -5.72
CA PHE A 69 -0.05 1.21 -5.48
C PHE A 69 -1.42 0.67 -5.09
N ASP A 70 -2.35 1.56 -4.76
CA ASP A 70 -3.75 1.22 -4.56
C ASP A 70 -4.48 1.17 -5.91
N ALA A 71 -5.36 0.18 -6.10
CA ALA A 71 -6.28 0.15 -7.23
C ALA A 71 -7.42 1.17 -7.06
N ASP A 72 -7.72 1.52 -5.82
CA ASP A 72 -8.90 2.28 -5.43
C ASP A 72 -10.22 1.57 -5.79
N LYS A 73 -11.35 2.07 -5.28
CA LYS A 73 -12.67 1.59 -5.69
C LYS A 73 -13.25 2.47 -6.79
N LYS A 74 -13.94 1.87 -7.74
CA LYS A 74 -14.61 2.59 -8.85
C LYS A 74 -15.58 3.67 -8.40
N GLU A 75 -16.13 3.55 -7.19
CA GLU A 75 -17.01 4.58 -6.60
C GLU A 75 -16.21 5.78 -6.06
N SER A 76 -14.89 5.73 -6.05
CA SER A 76 -14.07 6.91 -5.76
C SER A 76 -14.25 7.94 -6.89
N GLN A 77 -14.13 9.23 -6.55
CA GLN A 77 -14.28 10.31 -7.53
C GLN A 77 -13.08 10.44 -8.50
N GLU A 78 -12.16 9.50 -8.47
CA GLU A 78 -10.95 9.50 -9.28
C GLU A 78 -11.21 8.86 -10.64
N SER A 79 -10.75 9.51 -11.70
CA SER A 79 -10.99 9.07 -13.08
C SER A 79 -10.29 7.75 -13.44
N ASP A 80 -9.26 7.38 -12.69
CA ASP A 80 -8.46 6.17 -12.87
C ASP A 80 -8.73 5.10 -11.80
N ALA A 81 -9.77 5.27 -10.97
CA ALA A 81 -10.12 4.33 -9.92
C ALA A 81 -10.62 2.99 -10.47
N GLY A 82 -10.28 1.93 -9.76
CA GLY A 82 -10.51 0.54 -10.12
C GLY A 82 -9.28 -0.11 -10.74
N PHE A 83 -9.14 -1.41 -10.49
CA PHE A 83 -7.95 -2.18 -10.87
C PHE A 83 -7.57 -2.01 -12.35
N ASP A 84 -8.52 -2.25 -13.26
CA ASP A 84 -8.25 -2.18 -14.69
C ASP A 84 -7.89 -0.77 -15.13
N ASN A 85 -8.65 0.23 -14.67
CA ASN A 85 -8.43 1.64 -15.01
C ASN A 85 -7.07 2.13 -14.52
N LYS A 86 -6.73 1.83 -13.26
CA LYS A 86 -5.45 2.23 -12.66
C LYS A 86 -4.28 1.59 -13.39
N LEU A 87 -4.37 0.30 -13.67
CA LEU A 87 -3.33 -0.43 -14.37
C LEU A 87 -3.13 0.10 -15.80
N GLU A 88 -4.23 0.30 -16.54
CA GLU A 88 -4.19 0.85 -17.89
C GLU A 88 -3.57 2.26 -17.89
N HIS A 89 -3.97 3.10 -16.93
CA HIS A 89 -3.45 4.45 -16.78
C HIS A 89 -1.94 4.44 -16.54
N ILE A 90 -1.44 3.65 -15.58
CA ILE A 90 0.00 3.54 -15.32
C ILE A 90 0.76 3.05 -16.56
N CYS A 91 0.26 2.00 -17.22
CA CYS A 91 0.89 1.45 -18.42
C CYS A 91 0.93 2.46 -19.57
N LYS A 92 -0.14 3.22 -19.76
CA LYS A 92 -0.25 4.26 -20.79
C LYS A 92 0.78 5.36 -20.59
N GLU A 93 0.87 5.90 -19.38
CA GLU A 93 1.82 6.96 -19.04
C GLU A 93 3.27 6.53 -19.20
N LEU A 94 3.60 5.31 -18.74
CA LEU A 94 4.93 4.75 -18.95
C LEU A 94 5.26 4.65 -20.46
N LYS A 95 4.30 4.19 -21.26
CA LYS A 95 4.46 4.05 -22.72
C LYS A 95 4.62 5.41 -23.43
N GLU A 96 3.83 6.42 -23.05
CA GLU A 96 3.93 7.78 -23.61
C GLU A 96 5.30 8.40 -23.36
N LYS A 97 5.91 8.11 -22.22
CA LYS A 97 7.28 8.52 -21.89
C LYS A 97 8.37 7.59 -22.45
N ARG A 98 7.98 6.57 -23.25
CA ARG A 98 8.90 5.59 -23.85
C ARG A 98 9.74 4.84 -22.79
N ILE A 99 9.13 4.53 -21.66
CA ILE A 99 9.72 3.73 -20.60
C ILE A 99 9.25 2.30 -20.80
N ASP A 100 10.20 1.41 -21.11
CA ASP A 100 9.95 -0.02 -21.19
C ASP A 100 9.91 -0.59 -19.76
N PHE A 101 8.70 -0.75 -19.23
CA PHE A 101 8.46 -1.21 -17.87
C PHE A 101 7.60 -2.49 -17.89
N PRO A 102 8.13 -3.61 -17.38
CA PRO A 102 7.39 -4.87 -17.40
C PRO A 102 6.13 -4.80 -16.53
N ARG A 103 4.99 -5.22 -17.10
CA ARG A 103 3.70 -5.19 -16.41
C ARG A 103 3.72 -6.00 -15.11
N GLU A 104 4.43 -7.11 -15.06
CA GLU A 104 4.59 -7.97 -13.90
C GLU A 104 5.35 -7.32 -12.73
N GLN A 105 5.92 -6.15 -12.95
CA GLN A 105 6.55 -5.32 -11.91
C GLN A 105 5.61 -4.25 -11.35
N ILE A 106 4.35 -4.23 -11.81
CA ILE A 106 3.27 -3.39 -11.26
C ILE A 106 2.35 -4.29 -10.44
N PHE A 107 2.16 -3.95 -9.19
CA PHE A 107 1.20 -4.59 -8.30
C PHE A 107 0.24 -3.55 -7.75
N LEU A 108 -1.04 -3.85 -7.77
CA LEU A 108 -2.08 -3.00 -7.21
C LEU A 108 -2.76 -3.71 -6.03
N PHE A 109 -2.85 -3.02 -4.89
CA PHE A 109 -3.63 -3.51 -3.76
C PHE A 109 -5.13 -3.57 -4.12
N PRO A 110 -5.88 -4.54 -3.56
CA PRO A 110 -5.48 -5.46 -2.49
C PRO A 110 -4.72 -6.71 -2.96
N ASN A 111 -4.96 -7.21 -4.17
CA ASN A 111 -4.53 -8.55 -4.60
C ASN A 111 -4.12 -8.63 -6.09
N ASN A 112 -3.92 -7.50 -6.74
CA ASN A 112 -3.58 -7.39 -8.16
C ASN A 112 -4.67 -7.91 -9.12
N GLN A 113 -5.92 -7.86 -8.71
CA GLN A 113 -7.11 -8.27 -9.48
C GLN A 113 -8.32 -7.41 -9.18
N ASP A 114 -8.59 -7.15 -7.90
CA ASP A 114 -9.80 -6.50 -7.43
C ASP A 114 -9.57 -5.01 -7.17
N ASP A 115 -10.65 -4.25 -7.18
CA ASP A 115 -10.67 -2.86 -6.79
C ASP A 115 -10.45 -2.74 -5.27
N GLY A 116 -9.64 -1.78 -4.82
CA GLY A 116 -9.43 -1.52 -3.40
C GLY A 116 -8.06 -0.92 -3.09
N ASP A 117 -7.69 -1.00 -1.85
CA ASP A 117 -6.53 -0.35 -1.25
C ASP A 117 -5.83 -1.29 -0.25
N LEU A 118 -4.73 -0.84 0.34
CA LEU A 118 -4.05 -1.57 1.39
C LEU A 118 -5.00 -1.87 2.57
N GLU A 119 -5.86 -0.93 2.95
CA GLU A 119 -6.83 -1.13 4.02
C GLU A 119 -7.82 -2.26 3.71
N THR A 120 -8.20 -2.42 2.45
CA THR A 120 -9.03 -3.55 1.98
C THR A 120 -8.32 -4.88 2.28
N LEU A 121 -7.08 -5.03 1.83
CA LEU A 121 -6.28 -6.23 2.11
C LEU A 121 -6.17 -6.52 3.61
N LEU A 122 -5.85 -5.49 4.41
CA LEU A 122 -5.64 -5.67 5.85
C LEU A 122 -6.93 -6.07 6.58
N LEU A 123 -8.09 -5.59 6.16
CA LEU A 123 -9.38 -5.99 6.72
C LEU A 123 -9.79 -7.41 6.29
N GLU A 124 -9.48 -7.81 5.06
CA GLU A 124 -9.75 -9.17 4.55
C GLU A 124 -8.94 -10.24 5.29
N ILE A 125 -7.70 -9.95 5.63
CA ILE A 125 -6.84 -10.89 6.38
C ILE A 125 -6.98 -10.76 7.91
N ALA A 126 -7.82 -9.85 8.39
CA ALA A 126 -8.01 -9.62 9.81
C ALA A 126 -8.61 -10.86 10.51
N LYS A 127 -7.95 -11.30 11.58
CA LYS A 127 -8.28 -12.54 12.28
C LYS A 127 -9.59 -12.47 13.09
N HIS A 128 -9.94 -11.29 13.57
CA HIS A 128 -11.06 -11.08 14.48
C HIS A 128 -12.27 -10.45 13.76
N GLU A 129 -12.90 -11.21 12.87
CA GLU A 129 -14.09 -10.77 12.09
C GLU A 129 -15.19 -10.16 12.95
N LYS A 130 -15.38 -10.64 14.19
CA LYS A 130 -16.40 -10.09 15.10
C LYS A 130 -16.26 -8.60 15.38
N PHE A 131 -15.04 -8.08 15.44
CA PHE A 131 -14.81 -6.64 15.60
C PHE A 131 -15.23 -5.88 14.35
N ILE A 132 -14.95 -6.42 13.17
CA ILE A 132 -15.34 -5.85 11.89
C ILE A 132 -16.86 -5.80 11.80
N ASN A 133 -17.56 -6.90 12.12
CA ASN A 133 -19.02 -7.00 12.13
C ASN A 133 -19.68 -6.01 13.12
N CYS A 134 -19.05 -5.75 14.27
CA CYS A 134 -19.52 -4.71 15.20
C CYS A 134 -19.45 -3.32 14.57
N PHE A 135 -18.37 -3.00 13.87
CA PHE A 135 -18.21 -1.71 13.18
C PHE A 135 -19.23 -1.57 12.05
N GLU A 136 -19.44 -2.61 11.26
CA GLU A 136 -20.47 -2.62 10.20
C GLU A 136 -21.87 -2.41 10.76
N SER A 137 -22.20 -3.09 11.85
CA SER A 137 -23.46 -2.90 12.56
C SER A 137 -23.65 -1.47 13.07
N TYR A 138 -22.58 -0.87 13.57
CA TYR A 138 -22.58 0.57 13.94
C TYR A 138 -22.86 1.45 12.72
N LEU A 139 -22.19 1.21 11.60
CA LEU A 139 -22.42 1.97 10.36
C LEU A 139 -23.87 1.85 9.88
N ASP A 140 -24.44 0.65 9.91
CA ASP A 140 -25.82 0.41 9.50
C ASP A 140 -26.83 1.10 10.43
N CYS A 141 -26.49 1.21 11.71
CA CYS A 141 -27.28 1.94 12.67
C CYS A 141 -27.26 3.46 12.38
N ILE A 142 -26.08 4.04 12.19
CA ILE A 142 -25.95 5.50 12.01
C ILE A 142 -26.47 5.98 10.66
N LYS A 143 -26.31 5.20 9.57
CA LYS A 143 -26.86 5.53 8.24
C LYS A 143 -28.37 5.79 8.23
N LYS A 144 -29.10 5.20 9.16
CA LYS A 144 -30.55 5.35 9.32
C LYS A 144 -30.94 6.61 10.09
N LYS A 145 -30.01 7.42 10.57
CA LYS A 145 -30.31 8.62 11.37
C LYS A 145 -30.50 9.84 10.48
N GLU A 146 -31.46 10.68 10.81
CA GLU A 146 -31.90 11.86 10.04
C GLU A 146 -30.74 12.80 9.68
N HIS A 147 -29.78 12.97 10.59
CA HIS A 147 -28.65 13.89 10.39
C HIS A 147 -27.35 13.20 9.94
N TYR A 148 -27.44 11.95 9.46
CA TYR A 148 -26.26 11.23 9.00
C TYR A 148 -25.59 11.93 7.82
N LYS A 149 -24.28 12.10 7.93
CA LYS A 149 -23.42 12.52 6.82
C LYS A 149 -22.45 11.39 6.50
N PRO A 150 -22.21 11.05 5.21
CA PRO A 150 -21.30 10.00 4.83
C PRO A 150 -19.91 10.15 5.47
N ILE A 151 -19.43 9.09 6.08
CA ILE A 151 -18.10 9.06 6.68
C ILE A 151 -17.08 8.91 5.53
N LYS A 152 -16.13 9.84 5.45
CA LYS A 152 -15.01 9.73 4.52
C LYS A 152 -14.03 8.65 5.01
N ASN A 153 -13.38 7.99 4.06
CA ASN A 153 -12.32 6.97 4.33
C ASN A 153 -12.78 5.88 5.32
N ILE A 154 -13.97 5.32 5.08
CA ILE A 154 -14.63 4.42 6.04
C ILE A 154 -13.80 3.17 6.35
N ARG A 155 -13.10 2.58 5.36
CA ARG A 155 -12.24 1.42 5.56
C ARG A 155 -11.03 1.75 6.43
N LYS A 156 -10.42 2.90 6.21
CA LYS A 156 -9.31 3.37 7.03
C LYS A 156 -9.74 3.58 8.49
N ASN A 157 -10.92 4.15 8.71
CA ASN A 157 -11.48 4.33 10.05
C ASN A 157 -11.81 2.98 10.69
N MET A 158 -12.36 2.01 9.94
CA MET A 158 -12.62 0.65 10.40
C MET A 158 -11.33 -0.05 10.80
N LEU A 159 -10.29 0.04 9.98
CA LEU A 159 -8.99 -0.55 10.27
C LEU A 159 -8.34 0.07 11.51
N TYR A 160 -8.42 1.38 11.67
CA TYR A 160 -7.93 2.04 12.89
C TYR A 160 -8.69 1.59 14.13
N ALA A 161 -10.03 1.55 14.08
CA ALA A 161 -10.85 1.06 15.19
C ALA A 161 -10.53 -0.41 15.54
N TYR A 162 -10.33 -1.25 14.52
CA TYR A 162 -9.91 -2.64 14.69
C TYR A 162 -8.55 -2.74 15.41
N LEU A 163 -7.56 -2.01 14.95
CA LEU A 163 -6.22 -2.04 15.54
C LEU A 163 -6.19 -1.44 16.94
N GLU A 164 -6.96 -0.38 17.20
CA GLU A 164 -7.08 0.23 18.53
C GLU A 164 -7.72 -0.75 19.52
N ALA A 165 -8.79 -1.45 19.12
CA ALA A 165 -9.43 -2.45 19.95
C ALA A 165 -8.49 -3.61 20.34
N LEU A 166 -7.44 -3.86 19.55
CA LEU A 166 -6.41 -4.87 19.82
C LEU A 166 -5.14 -4.30 20.49
N GLY A 167 -5.11 -3.00 20.83
CA GLY A 167 -3.93 -2.34 21.37
C GLY A 167 -2.77 -2.18 20.37
N LEU A 168 -3.08 -2.20 19.07
CA LEU A 168 -2.13 -2.13 17.96
C LEU A 168 -2.12 -0.76 17.26
N GLU A 169 -2.71 0.27 17.86
CA GLU A 169 -2.84 1.63 17.30
C GLU A 169 -1.50 2.22 16.85
N LYS A 170 -0.41 1.80 17.48
CA LYS A 170 0.95 2.26 17.13
C LYS A 170 1.45 1.74 15.80
N PHE A 171 0.75 0.77 15.20
CA PHE A 171 1.18 0.18 13.92
C PHE A 171 1.37 1.22 12.82
N PHE A 172 0.43 2.16 12.68
CA PHE A 172 0.52 3.24 11.69
C PHE A 172 1.37 4.44 12.13
N GLN A 173 1.78 4.49 13.40
CA GLN A 173 2.67 5.54 13.90
C GLN A 173 4.15 5.25 13.60
N TYR A 174 4.50 4.00 13.26
CA TYR A 174 5.86 3.63 12.94
C TYR A 174 6.21 4.01 11.51
N THR A 175 7.33 4.70 11.35
CA THR A 175 7.88 5.03 10.05
C THR A 175 8.97 4.03 9.69
N TRP A 176 8.85 3.41 8.53
CA TRP A 176 9.93 2.64 7.95
C TRP A 176 11.07 3.56 7.55
N ASP A 177 12.26 3.36 8.12
CA ASP A 177 13.46 4.07 7.72
C ASP A 177 14.23 3.20 6.72
N THR A 178 14.19 3.58 5.45
CA THR A 178 14.86 2.86 4.36
C THR A 178 16.38 2.76 4.55
N LYS A 179 17.00 3.76 5.21
CA LYS A 179 18.46 3.75 5.47
C LYS A 179 18.82 2.84 6.62
N LYS A 180 18.09 2.91 7.73
CA LYS A 180 18.34 2.13 8.94
C LYS A 180 17.74 0.74 8.87
N LYS A 181 16.73 0.53 8.01
CA LYS A 181 15.98 -0.74 7.88
C LYS A 181 15.49 -1.28 9.22
N ASN A 182 14.99 -0.38 10.05
CA ASN A 182 14.63 -0.66 11.44
C ASN A 182 13.16 -0.41 11.70
N ILE A 183 12.52 -1.41 12.32
CA ILE A 183 11.30 -1.25 13.12
C ILE A 183 11.61 -1.77 14.51
N LYS A 184 11.08 -1.13 15.55
CA LYS A 184 11.26 -1.62 16.93
C LYS A 184 10.76 -3.07 17.04
N LYS A 185 11.63 -3.97 17.43
CA LYS A 185 11.44 -5.44 17.50
C LYS A 185 10.17 -5.92 18.22
N SER A 186 9.63 -5.15 19.15
CA SER A 186 8.49 -5.54 19.99
C SER A 186 7.17 -5.64 19.24
N LEU A 187 7.03 -4.97 18.09
CA LEU A 187 5.76 -4.89 17.36
C LEU A 187 5.53 -6.07 16.41
N SER A 188 6.60 -6.66 15.87
CA SER A 188 6.51 -7.65 14.80
C SER A 188 5.78 -8.95 15.19
N LEU A 189 5.93 -9.40 16.43
CA LEU A 189 5.33 -10.66 16.89
C LEU A 189 3.84 -10.51 17.17
N THR A 190 3.44 -9.43 17.83
CA THR A 190 2.05 -9.16 18.18
C THR A 190 1.19 -8.99 16.92
N ILE A 191 1.66 -8.18 15.96
CA ILE A 191 0.93 -7.97 14.70
C ILE A 191 0.78 -9.28 13.91
N LYS A 192 1.82 -10.12 13.88
CA LYS A 192 1.72 -11.44 13.24
C LYS A 192 0.59 -12.27 13.82
N MET A 193 0.51 -12.32 15.16
CA MET A 193 -0.48 -13.17 15.86
C MET A 193 -1.90 -12.64 15.67
N GLU A 194 -2.09 -11.31 15.67
CA GLU A 194 -3.41 -10.68 15.66
C GLU A 194 -3.96 -10.44 14.25
N MET A 195 -3.11 -10.23 13.26
CA MET A 195 -3.54 -10.05 11.88
C MET A 195 -3.51 -11.35 11.06
N GLY A 196 -3.20 -12.49 11.65
CA GLY A 196 -3.19 -13.78 10.94
C GLY A 196 -2.09 -13.94 9.89
N LEU A 197 -1.11 -13.04 9.83
CA LEU A 197 0.02 -13.14 8.92
C LEU A 197 0.91 -14.32 9.32
N ARG A 198 1.03 -15.31 8.43
CA ARG A 198 1.88 -16.51 8.60
C ARG A 198 3.27 -16.35 8.03
#